data_5863cc12fdf04fcff8f3e3d5920c96a9
#
_entry.id   5863cc12fdf04fcff8f3e3d5920c96a9
#
_cell.length_a   1.000
_cell.length_b   1.000
_cell.length_c   1.000
_cell.angle_alpha   90.00
_cell.angle_beta   90.00
_cell.angle_gamma   90.00
#
_symmetry.space_group_name_H-M   'P 1'
#
loop_
_entity.id
_entity.type
_entity.pdbx_description
1 polymer ?
#
loop_
_entity_poly.entity_id
_entity_poly.type
_entity_poly.pdbx_seq_one_letter_code
_entity_poly.pdbx_strand_id
1 'polypeptide(L)'
;GFNRIIFINGHGSNIKVIDPVLRKLRYETGALISFVKPYMENYVGLMEGLMENPIEETPGWHASELETSQDLAGMEEYVRMDRAEFTKAHIPDFLPKSFEKKDGMPDVEFEGYKYFTFPMDHHEFIESGVIGNPLRATKEKGEEAFRRYSDHVARGVQELEKVEVNVHTREFV
;
A
#
# COMPACT_ATOMS: atom_id res chain seq x y z
N GLY A 1 31.41 -0.43 -1.18
CA GLY A 1 30.10 -0.58 -0.63
C GLY A 1 29.04 0.04 -1.53
N PHE A 2 27.78 -0.28 -1.28
CA PHE A 2 26.67 0.34 -1.97
C PHE A 2 26.46 1.76 -1.46
N ASN A 3 26.26 2.70 -2.35
CA ASN A 3 26.02 4.11 -2.02
C ASN A 3 24.63 4.59 -2.45
N ARG A 4 23.86 3.72 -3.14
CA ARG A 4 22.45 3.93 -3.50
C ARG A 4 21.66 2.70 -3.10
N ILE A 5 20.63 2.89 -2.31
CA ILE A 5 19.80 1.81 -1.76
C ILE A 5 18.34 2.18 -1.99
N ILE A 6 17.63 1.33 -2.71
CA ILE A 6 16.22 1.54 -3.02
C ILE A 6 15.44 0.37 -2.46
N PHE A 7 14.56 0.66 -1.49
CA PHE A 7 13.65 -0.33 -0.93
C PHE A 7 12.36 -0.35 -1.74
N ILE A 8 12.01 -1.50 -2.29
CA ILE A 8 10.71 -1.72 -2.93
C ILE A 8 9.76 -2.26 -1.88
N ASN A 9 8.75 -1.48 -1.55
CA ASN A 9 7.80 -1.83 -0.49
C ASN A 9 6.68 -2.73 -1.00
N GLY A 10 6.41 -3.80 -0.26
CA GLY A 10 5.32 -4.74 -0.52
C GLY A 10 4.11 -4.59 0.42
N HIS A 11 4.11 -3.67 1.42
CA HIS A 11 3.01 -3.56 2.37
C HIS A 11 2.85 -2.16 2.98
N GLY A 12 1.61 -1.68 3.07
CA GLY A 12 1.30 -0.32 3.53
C GLY A 12 1.78 -0.01 4.96
N SER A 13 1.71 -0.96 5.89
CA SER A 13 2.13 -0.75 7.30
C SER A 13 3.61 -0.39 7.45
N ASN A 14 4.47 -0.85 6.54
CA ASN A 14 5.90 -0.57 6.59
C ASN A 14 6.22 0.93 6.48
N ILE A 15 5.35 1.71 5.83
CA ILE A 15 5.55 3.14 5.60
C ILE A 15 5.72 3.91 6.92
N LYS A 16 4.95 3.55 7.95
CA LYS A 16 4.95 4.26 9.23
C LYS A 16 6.21 4.01 10.06
N VAL A 17 6.80 2.83 9.94
CA VAL A 17 7.96 2.43 10.75
C VAL A 17 9.30 2.67 10.06
N ILE A 18 9.33 2.74 8.74
CA ILE A 18 10.57 2.82 7.98
C ILE A 18 11.20 4.22 7.96
N ASP A 19 10.38 5.29 7.97
CA ASP A 19 10.88 6.67 7.79
C ASP A 19 11.98 7.08 8.81
N PRO A 20 11.82 6.85 10.13
CA PRO A 20 12.89 7.14 11.10
C PRO A 20 14.18 6.37 10.80
N VAL A 21 14.07 5.12 10.36
CA VAL A 21 15.23 4.28 10.01
C VAL A 21 15.94 4.82 8.76
N LEU A 22 15.21 5.21 7.73
CA LEU A 22 15.78 5.79 6.51
C LEU A 22 16.53 7.10 6.79
N ARG A 23 15.95 7.96 7.65
CA ARG A 23 16.58 9.21 8.08
C ARG A 23 17.88 8.94 8.82
N LYS A 24 17.88 8.01 9.77
CA LYS A 24 19.08 7.60 10.51
C LYS A 24 20.15 7.08 9.57
N LEU A 25 19.83 6.11 8.72
CA LEU A 25 20.78 5.53 7.76
C LEU A 25 21.40 6.59 6.85
N ARG A 26 20.58 7.50 6.29
CA ARG A 26 21.08 8.58 5.45
C ARG A 26 22.00 9.52 6.22
N TYR A 27 21.66 9.88 7.45
CA TYR A 27 22.46 10.76 8.29
C TYR A 27 23.83 10.13 8.60
N GLU A 28 23.86 8.86 8.98
CA GLU A 28 25.08 8.15 9.38
C GLU A 28 26.00 7.86 8.20
N THR A 29 25.46 7.62 7.02
CA THR A 29 26.22 7.10 5.88
C THR A 29 26.37 8.08 4.72
N GLY A 30 25.52 9.08 4.61
CA GLY A 30 25.43 9.94 3.43
C GLY A 30 24.95 9.23 2.16
N ALA A 31 24.60 7.93 2.24
CA ALA A 31 24.09 7.19 1.10
C ALA A 31 22.75 7.74 0.60
N LEU A 32 22.49 7.62 -0.70
CA LEU A 32 21.18 7.87 -1.26
C LEU A 32 20.27 6.70 -0.89
N ILE A 33 19.26 6.99 -0.07
CA ILE A 33 18.31 5.99 0.38
C ILE A 33 16.91 6.42 -0.05
N SER A 34 16.19 5.52 -0.71
CA SER A 34 14.84 5.73 -1.20
C SER A 34 13.93 4.57 -0.80
N PHE A 35 12.65 4.87 -0.68
CA PHE A 35 11.61 3.89 -0.37
C PHE A 35 10.44 4.09 -1.34
N VAL A 36 10.20 3.10 -2.18
CA VAL A 36 9.12 3.11 -3.16
C VAL A 36 7.82 2.66 -2.51
N LYS A 37 6.74 3.42 -2.70
CA LYS A 37 5.41 3.19 -2.10
C LYS A 37 4.37 2.84 -3.17
N PRO A 38 4.43 1.69 -3.84
CA PRO A 38 3.54 1.39 -4.95
C PRO A 38 2.05 1.36 -4.57
N TYR A 39 1.73 1.07 -3.31
CA TYR A 39 0.35 1.02 -2.83
C TYR A 39 -0.38 2.37 -2.78
N MET A 40 0.35 3.48 -2.83
CA MET A 40 -0.27 4.82 -2.84
C MET A 40 -0.97 5.13 -4.17
N GLU A 41 -0.75 4.32 -5.20
CA GLU A 41 -1.24 4.52 -6.56
C GLU A 41 -2.33 3.51 -6.96
N ASN A 42 -3.08 2.98 -5.98
CA ASN A 42 -4.00 1.86 -6.22
C ASN A 42 -5.05 2.15 -7.30
N TYR A 43 -5.70 3.32 -7.26
CA TYR A 43 -6.82 3.63 -8.15
C TYR A 43 -6.67 4.93 -8.94
N VAL A 44 -5.60 5.67 -8.67
CA VAL A 44 -5.25 6.90 -9.35
C VAL A 44 -3.81 6.81 -9.87
N GLY A 45 -3.34 7.81 -10.56
CA GLY A 45 -1.98 7.86 -11.04
C GLY A 45 -1.67 6.68 -11.97
N LEU A 46 -0.74 5.81 -11.59
CA LEU A 46 -0.31 4.68 -12.44
C LEU A 46 -1.41 3.68 -12.76
N MET A 47 -2.41 3.53 -11.89
CA MET A 47 -3.52 2.59 -12.06
C MET A 47 -4.77 3.23 -12.65
N GLU A 48 -4.73 4.50 -12.97
CA GLU A 48 -5.88 5.20 -13.57
C GLU A 48 -6.36 4.49 -14.84
N GLY A 49 -7.68 4.26 -14.90
CA GLY A 49 -8.35 3.58 -16.01
C GLY A 49 -8.11 2.07 -16.10
N LEU A 50 -7.37 1.47 -15.17
CA LEU A 50 -7.17 0.02 -15.12
C LEU A 50 -8.20 -0.67 -14.22
N MET A 51 -8.46 -0.10 -13.04
CA MET A 51 -9.41 -0.63 -12.07
C MET A 51 -10.78 0.03 -12.24
N GLU A 52 -11.83 -0.73 -12.02
CA GLU A 52 -13.21 -0.23 -12.03
C GLU A 52 -13.51 0.58 -10.78
N ASN A 53 -13.18 0.02 -9.62
CA ASN A 53 -13.28 0.65 -8.29
C ASN A 53 -14.42 1.68 -8.17
N PRO A 54 -15.68 1.28 -8.36
CA PRO A 54 -16.81 2.21 -8.26
C PRO A 54 -16.91 2.79 -6.85
N ILE A 55 -17.45 4.01 -6.75
CA ILE A 55 -17.43 4.79 -5.51
C ILE A 55 -18.09 4.07 -4.32
N GLU A 56 -19.09 3.23 -4.59
CA GLU A 56 -19.78 2.41 -3.58
C GLU A 56 -18.93 1.27 -3.03
N GLU A 57 -17.86 0.90 -3.73
CA GLU A 57 -16.92 -0.17 -3.33
C GLU A 57 -15.60 0.37 -2.80
N THR A 58 -15.41 1.68 -2.82
CA THR A 58 -14.20 2.31 -2.27
C THR A 58 -14.24 2.37 -0.75
N PRO A 59 -13.09 2.39 -0.10
CA PRO A 59 -11.73 2.30 -0.67
C PRO A 59 -11.28 0.84 -0.80
N GLY A 60 -11.17 0.20 -1.84
CA GLY A 60 -10.70 -1.18 -1.99
C GLY A 60 -9.25 -1.37 -1.45
N TRP A 61 -9.10 -1.73 -0.18
CA TRP A 61 -7.82 -1.75 0.53
C TRP A 61 -7.20 -3.12 0.74
N HIS A 62 -7.99 -4.14 1.06
CA HIS A 62 -7.50 -5.48 1.37
C HIS A 62 -8.15 -6.51 0.45
N ALA A 63 -7.35 -7.31 -0.22
CA ALA A 63 -7.81 -8.33 -1.15
C ALA A 63 -8.89 -7.80 -2.09
N SER A 64 -8.77 -6.53 -2.49
CA SER A 64 -9.71 -5.86 -3.39
C SER A 64 -9.35 -6.12 -4.85
N GLU A 65 -9.97 -5.40 -5.77
CA GLU A 65 -9.77 -5.57 -7.21
C GLU A 65 -8.29 -5.57 -7.63
N LEU A 66 -7.48 -4.60 -7.15
CA LEU A 66 -6.07 -4.51 -7.53
C LEU A 66 -5.23 -5.63 -6.93
N GLU A 67 -5.27 -5.82 -5.61
CA GLU A 67 -4.43 -6.82 -4.95
C GLU A 67 -4.77 -8.23 -5.44
N THR A 68 -6.06 -8.58 -5.52
CA THR A 68 -6.47 -9.88 -6.04
C THR A 68 -6.08 -10.07 -7.51
N SER A 69 -6.12 -9.00 -8.34
CA SER A 69 -5.63 -9.09 -9.72
C SER A 69 -4.13 -9.37 -9.77
N GLN A 70 -3.35 -8.74 -8.91
CA GLN A 70 -1.90 -8.99 -8.81
C GLN A 70 -1.60 -10.41 -8.35
N ASP A 71 -2.37 -10.93 -7.40
CA ASP A 71 -2.23 -12.32 -6.93
C ASP A 71 -2.61 -13.32 -8.04
N LEU A 72 -3.68 -13.06 -8.80
CA LEU A 72 -4.03 -13.87 -9.97
C LEU A 72 -2.94 -13.85 -11.05
N ALA A 73 -2.23 -12.75 -11.21
CA ALA A 73 -1.14 -12.66 -12.18
C ALA A 73 0.16 -13.33 -11.71
N GLY A 74 0.45 -13.27 -10.41
CA GLY A 74 1.72 -13.73 -9.84
C GLY A 74 1.69 -15.12 -9.21
N MET A 75 0.55 -15.56 -8.67
CA MET A 75 0.41 -16.78 -7.89
C MET A 75 -1.02 -17.37 -7.92
N GLU A 76 -1.59 -17.46 -9.11
CA GLU A 76 -3.00 -17.86 -9.35
C GLU A 76 -3.39 -19.16 -8.61
N GLU A 77 -2.48 -20.12 -8.51
CA GLU A 77 -2.73 -21.41 -7.86
C GLU A 77 -3.02 -21.32 -6.35
N TYR A 78 -2.68 -20.20 -5.72
CA TYR A 78 -2.99 -19.94 -4.29
C TYR A 78 -4.22 -19.07 -4.08
N VAL A 79 -4.79 -18.51 -5.15
CA VAL A 79 -5.95 -17.63 -5.05
C VAL A 79 -7.25 -18.44 -4.99
N ARG A 80 -8.06 -18.19 -3.98
CA ARG A 80 -9.32 -18.89 -3.74
C ARG A 80 -10.51 -18.02 -4.11
N MET A 81 -10.70 -17.83 -5.43
CA MET A 81 -11.84 -17.05 -5.94
C MET A 81 -13.22 -17.63 -5.57
N ASP A 82 -13.28 -18.91 -5.24
CA ASP A 82 -14.46 -19.56 -4.70
C ASP A 82 -14.90 -19.03 -3.31
N ARG A 83 -14.00 -18.29 -2.62
CA ARG A 83 -14.25 -17.62 -1.33
C ARG A 83 -14.35 -16.11 -1.44
N ALA A 84 -14.20 -15.57 -2.65
CA ALA A 84 -14.21 -14.14 -2.88
C ALA A 84 -15.61 -13.56 -2.60
N GLU A 85 -15.65 -12.49 -1.83
CA GLU A 85 -16.87 -11.76 -1.52
C GLU A 85 -16.58 -10.25 -1.43
N PHE A 86 -17.57 -9.44 -1.78
CA PHE A 86 -17.51 -8.02 -1.56
C PHE A 86 -17.79 -7.69 -0.09
N THR A 87 -16.85 -7.03 0.57
CA THR A 87 -17.04 -6.59 1.96
C THR A 87 -16.51 -5.17 2.17
N LYS A 88 -17.01 -4.53 3.21
CA LYS A 88 -16.57 -3.21 3.69
C LYS A 88 -16.14 -3.29 5.14
N ALA A 89 -15.19 -2.42 5.52
CA ALA A 89 -14.88 -2.23 6.92
C ALA A 89 -16.12 -1.70 7.67
N HIS A 90 -16.30 -2.13 8.90
CA HIS A 90 -17.32 -1.64 9.81
C HIS A 90 -16.69 -0.95 11.01
N ILE A 91 -17.46 -0.15 11.73
CA ILE A 91 -16.98 0.47 12.96
C ILE A 91 -16.82 -0.62 14.04
N PRO A 92 -15.66 -0.67 14.75
CA PRO A 92 -15.46 -1.60 15.86
C PRO A 92 -16.47 -1.38 16.99
N ASP A 93 -16.88 -2.45 17.66
CA ASP A 93 -17.90 -2.41 18.74
C ASP A 93 -17.52 -1.53 19.92
N PHE A 94 -16.21 -1.32 20.17
CA PHE A 94 -15.76 -0.47 21.27
C PHE A 94 -15.88 1.03 20.96
N LEU A 95 -16.14 1.43 19.71
CA LEU A 95 -16.31 2.81 19.33
C LEU A 95 -17.79 3.22 19.22
N PRO A 96 -18.14 4.46 19.59
CA PRO A 96 -19.48 4.98 19.35
C PRO A 96 -19.83 5.01 17.86
N LYS A 97 -21.10 4.80 17.54
CA LYS A 97 -21.62 4.81 16.15
C LYS A 97 -21.51 6.16 15.43
N SER A 98 -21.10 7.22 16.13
CA SER A 98 -20.76 8.51 15.54
C SER A 98 -19.41 8.55 14.82
N PHE A 99 -18.59 7.51 15.01
CA PHE A 99 -17.38 7.31 14.24
C PHE A 99 -17.64 6.43 13.02
N GLU A 100 -16.85 6.60 11.98
CA GLU A 100 -16.88 5.77 10.78
C GLU A 100 -15.53 5.11 10.53
N LYS A 101 -15.57 3.83 10.14
CA LYS A 101 -14.41 3.06 9.72
C LYS A 101 -14.60 2.67 8.26
N LYS A 102 -13.67 3.08 7.39
CA LYS A 102 -13.84 2.93 5.93
C LYS A 102 -12.75 2.09 5.27
N ASP A 103 -11.59 1.97 5.90
CA ASP A 103 -10.41 1.35 5.29
C ASP A 103 -9.60 0.50 6.29
N GLY A 104 -8.51 -0.10 5.83
CA GLY A 104 -7.61 -0.91 6.65
C GLY A 104 -6.63 -0.11 7.53
N MET A 105 -6.64 1.23 7.46
CA MET A 105 -5.79 2.07 8.29
C MET A 105 -6.33 2.16 9.72
N PRO A 106 -5.49 2.43 10.74
CA PRO A 106 -5.95 2.57 12.13
C PRO A 106 -6.75 3.84 12.37
N ASP A 107 -6.90 4.69 11.35
CA ASP A 107 -7.62 5.94 11.48
C ASP A 107 -9.13 5.73 11.34
N VAL A 108 -9.89 6.52 12.09
CA VAL A 108 -11.36 6.59 12.01
C VAL A 108 -11.79 8.02 11.72
N GLU A 109 -12.95 8.14 11.12
CA GLU A 109 -13.55 9.42 10.80
C GLU A 109 -14.58 9.83 11.84
N PHE A 110 -14.55 11.08 12.25
CA PHE A 110 -15.53 11.71 13.12
C PHE A 110 -15.95 13.06 12.50
N GLU A 111 -17.24 13.26 12.28
CA GLU A 111 -17.79 14.46 11.65
C GLU A 111 -17.13 14.84 10.30
N GLY A 112 -16.76 13.82 9.49
CA GLY A 112 -16.12 14.02 8.20
C GLY A 112 -14.60 14.24 8.25
N TYR A 113 -13.98 14.20 9.42
CA TYR A 113 -12.55 14.43 9.62
C TYR A 113 -11.82 13.18 10.14
N LYS A 114 -10.66 12.88 9.55
CA LYS A 114 -9.86 11.68 9.80
C LYS A 114 -8.60 12.02 10.60
N TYR A 115 -8.76 12.24 11.89
CA TYR A 115 -7.66 12.65 12.79
C TYR A 115 -7.53 11.84 14.09
N PHE A 116 -8.45 10.90 14.30
CA PHE A 116 -8.34 9.94 15.39
C PHE A 116 -7.70 8.65 14.89
N THR A 117 -6.70 8.17 15.61
CA THR A 117 -6.03 6.88 15.35
C THR A 117 -6.21 5.98 16.55
N PHE A 118 -6.76 4.80 16.33
CA PHE A 118 -6.91 3.78 17.35
C PHE A 118 -6.11 2.53 16.97
N PRO A 119 -5.36 1.93 17.90
CA PRO A 119 -4.85 0.57 17.70
C PRO A 119 -6.04 -0.38 17.59
N MET A 120 -6.09 -1.13 16.50
CA MET A 120 -7.16 -2.07 16.20
C MET A 120 -6.57 -3.31 15.53
N ASP A 121 -7.06 -4.48 15.89
CA ASP A 121 -6.82 -5.68 15.11
C ASP A 121 -7.79 -5.73 13.93
N HIS A 122 -7.35 -6.33 12.81
CA HIS A 122 -8.18 -6.35 11.60
C HIS A 122 -9.55 -7.01 11.81
N HIS A 123 -9.62 -8.09 12.60
CA HIS A 123 -10.88 -8.78 12.87
C HIS A 123 -11.91 -7.94 13.66
N GLU A 124 -11.49 -6.83 14.29
CA GLU A 124 -12.41 -5.93 14.99
C GLU A 124 -13.24 -5.07 14.03
N PHE A 125 -12.84 -4.96 12.76
CA PHE A 125 -13.54 -4.15 11.75
C PHE A 125 -13.69 -4.84 10.39
N ILE A 126 -13.19 -6.10 10.25
CA ILE A 126 -13.30 -6.90 9.03
C ILE A 126 -13.33 -8.38 9.41
N GLU A 127 -14.46 -9.06 9.23
CA GLU A 127 -14.58 -10.49 9.53
C GLU A 127 -13.86 -11.37 8.48
N SER A 128 -14.03 -11.06 7.20
CA SER A 128 -13.49 -11.86 6.09
C SER A 128 -12.02 -11.58 5.77
N GLY A 129 -11.48 -10.46 6.26
CA GLY A 129 -10.17 -9.93 5.83
C GLY A 129 -10.20 -9.17 4.51
N VAL A 130 -11.35 -9.05 3.84
CA VAL A 130 -11.52 -8.34 2.57
C VAL A 130 -12.09 -6.94 2.79
N ILE A 131 -11.48 -5.92 2.22
CA ILE A 131 -12.05 -4.55 2.13
C ILE A 131 -12.08 -4.14 0.66
N GLY A 132 -13.23 -4.23 0.04
CA GLY A 132 -13.45 -3.95 -1.37
C GLY A 132 -14.05 -5.13 -2.12
N ASN A 133 -13.88 -5.16 -3.44
CA ASN A 133 -14.52 -6.16 -4.29
C ASN A 133 -13.52 -6.98 -5.13
N PRO A 134 -13.09 -8.16 -4.66
CA PRO A 134 -12.23 -9.05 -5.40
C PRO A 134 -12.90 -9.66 -6.65
N LEU A 135 -14.24 -9.65 -6.73
CA LEU A 135 -14.96 -10.23 -7.88
C LEU A 135 -14.75 -9.46 -9.20
N ARG A 136 -14.19 -8.25 -9.11
CA ARG A 136 -13.77 -7.45 -10.28
C ARG A 136 -12.34 -7.75 -10.73
N ALA A 137 -11.60 -8.55 -9.97
CA ALA A 137 -10.22 -8.86 -10.25
C ALA A 137 -10.09 -9.76 -11.49
N THR A 138 -9.07 -9.49 -12.29
CA THR A 138 -8.66 -10.36 -13.39
C THR A 138 -7.14 -10.45 -13.48
N LYS A 139 -6.64 -11.55 -14.04
CA LYS A 139 -5.22 -11.76 -14.26
C LYS A 139 -4.61 -10.68 -15.15
N GLU A 140 -5.32 -10.29 -16.19
CA GLU A 140 -4.87 -9.27 -17.16
C GLU A 140 -4.69 -7.90 -16.48
N LYS A 141 -5.59 -7.52 -15.57
CA LYS A 141 -5.43 -6.31 -14.75
C LYS A 141 -4.16 -6.39 -13.90
N GLY A 142 -3.89 -7.55 -13.30
CA GLY A 142 -2.69 -7.78 -12.50
C GLY A 142 -1.40 -7.69 -13.31
N GLU A 143 -1.36 -8.32 -14.47
CA GLU A 143 -0.23 -8.27 -15.40
C GLU A 143 0.05 -6.82 -15.85
N GLU A 144 -0.99 -6.08 -16.22
CA GLU A 144 -0.85 -4.67 -16.61
C GLU A 144 -0.43 -3.78 -15.42
N ALA A 145 -0.92 -4.05 -14.22
CA ALA A 145 -0.49 -3.35 -13.01
C ALA A 145 1.01 -3.57 -12.76
N PHE A 146 1.49 -4.81 -12.81
CA PHE A 146 2.92 -5.12 -12.67
C PHE A 146 3.76 -4.43 -13.75
N ARG A 147 3.29 -4.44 -15.00
CA ARG A 147 4.00 -3.76 -16.08
C ARG A 147 4.12 -2.26 -15.82
N ARG A 148 3.03 -1.59 -15.45
CA ARG A 148 3.03 -0.15 -15.14
C ARG A 148 3.96 0.18 -13.98
N TYR A 149 3.91 -0.58 -12.89
CA TYR A 149 4.81 -0.38 -11.75
C TYR A 149 6.26 -0.57 -12.13
N SER A 150 6.58 -1.69 -12.79
CA SER A 150 7.95 -2.02 -13.16
C SER A 150 8.56 -0.95 -14.07
N ASP A 151 7.82 -0.53 -15.09
CA ASP A 151 8.27 0.51 -16.03
C ASP A 151 8.48 1.86 -15.33
N HIS A 152 7.58 2.22 -14.43
CA HIS A 152 7.69 3.48 -13.70
C HIS A 152 8.87 3.48 -12.73
N VAL A 153 9.00 2.42 -11.93
CA VAL A 153 10.11 2.28 -10.96
C VAL A 153 11.45 2.23 -11.68
N ALA A 154 11.56 1.49 -12.80
CA ALA A 154 12.77 1.42 -13.59
C ALA A 154 13.23 2.81 -14.08
N ARG A 155 12.30 3.62 -14.59
CA ARG A 155 12.62 5.02 -14.98
C ARG A 155 13.06 5.86 -13.77
N GLY A 156 12.38 5.71 -12.62
CA GLY A 156 12.78 6.38 -11.38
C GLY A 156 14.19 6.00 -10.93
N VAL A 157 14.55 4.72 -11.01
CA VAL A 157 15.90 4.24 -10.68
C VAL A 157 16.95 4.88 -11.60
N GLN A 158 16.68 4.95 -12.91
CA GLN A 158 17.58 5.61 -13.87
C GLN A 158 17.79 7.09 -13.55
N GLU A 159 16.77 7.80 -13.08
CA GLU A 159 16.93 9.18 -12.62
C GLU A 159 17.78 9.28 -11.33
N LEU A 160 17.59 8.34 -10.40
CA LEU A 160 18.37 8.30 -9.16
C LEU A 160 19.85 7.97 -9.37
N GLU A 161 20.22 7.32 -10.48
CA GLU A 161 21.62 7.10 -10.86
C GLU A 161 22.38 8.41 -11.10
N LYS A 162 21.68 9.46 -11.53
CA LYS A 162 22.26 10.79 -11.82
C LYS A 162 22.57 11.61 -10.56
N VAL A 163 22.07 11.22 -9.40
CA VAL A 163 22.28 11.93 -8.15
C VAL A 163 23.71 11.75 -7.67
N GLU A 164 24.42 12.84 -7.39
CA GLU A 164 25.71 12.77 -6.74
C GLU A 164 25.59 12.31 -5.28
N VAL A 165 26.40 11.32 -4.88
CA VAL A 165 26.32 10.71 -3.55
C VAL A 165 27.68 10.75 -2.87
N ASN A 166 27.76 11.45 -1.75
CA ASN A 166 28.94 11.55 -0.91
C ASN A 166 28.76 10.69 0.35
N VAL A 167 29.34 9.52 0.35
CA VAL A 167 29.29 8.58 1.48
C VAL A 167 30.25 9.04 2.59
N HIS A 168 29.78 8.96 3.83
CA HIS A 168 30.58 9.26 5.02
C HIS A 168 30.14 8.32 6.17
N THR A 169 30.85 8.39 7.28
CA THR A 169 30.46 7.72 8.52
C THR A 169 30.21 8.75 9.61
N ARG A 170 29.02 8.74 10.18
CA ARG A 170 28.63 9.56 11.34
C ARG A 170 27.87 8.71 12.34
N GLU A 171 28.02 9.04 13.62
CA GLU A 171 27.14 8.52 14.66
C GLU A 171 25.88 9.38 14.74
N PHE A 172 24.74 8.73 14.90
CA PHE A 172 23.48 9.40 15.17
C PHE A 172 23.36 9.62 16.69
N VAL A 173 23.50 10.88 17.11
CA VAL A 173 23.49 11.29 18.54
C VAL A 173 22.09 11.78 18.93
#